data_dd1e68d952370edcbc8706b878d31e19
#
_entry.id   dd1e68d952370edcbc8706b878d31e19
#
_cell.length_a   1.000
_cell.length_b   1.000
_cell.length_c   1.000
_cell.angle_alpha   90.00
_cell.angle_beta   90.00
_cell.angle_gamma   90.00
#
_symmetry.space_group_name_H-M   'P 1'
#
loop_
_entity.id
_entity.type
_entity.pdbx_description
1 polymer ?
#
loop_
_entity_poly.entity_id
_entity_poly.type
_entity_poly.pdbx_seq_one_letter_code
_entity_poly.pdbx_strand_id
1 'polypeptide(L)'
;MLDDQLMDVLSTPGKAGGGYCTGLGDYEMPFIFANFNGTQHDVEVVTHEAGHAFAAYMNRDRIPYSYVWPSMEACEVHSMSMEFFAWPWADGFFGADARKFRYSHLAGALTFIPYGTMVDHFQHIVYEHPELTPAQRHEEWKKLAAIYQPWMRLDGEIPFYARVSTGSARCTFIRARSTTSTTVWPRPSACSSGRCCKRTAPMRGATTWPTRSRAAAAPSPNC
;
A
#
# COMPACT_ATOMS: atom_id res chain seq x y z
N MET A 1 -8.09 -17.82 -0.77
CA MET A 1 -6.74 -17.40 -0.32
C MET A 1 -6.38 -17.95 1.05
N LEU A 2 -7.21 -17.78 2.08
CA LEU A 2 -6.91 -18.36 3.42
C LEU A 2 -6.86 -19.88 3.37
N ASP A 3 -7.86 -20.53 2.80
CA ASP A 3 -7.95 -21.98 2.69
C ASP A 3 -6.83 -22.59 1.83
N ASP A 4 -6.32 -21.85 0.85
CA ASP A 4 -5.23 -22.26 -0.04
C ASP A 4 -3.84 -21.86 0.49
N GLN A 5 -3.76 -21.32 1.70
CA GLN A 5 -2.50 -20.87 2.34
C GLN A 5 -1.73 -19.83 1.49
N LEU A 6 -2.44 -18.97 0.77
CA LEU A 6 -1.87 -17.90 -0.05
C LEU A 6 -1.65 -16.59 0.75
N MET A 7 -1.68 -16.68 2.07
CA MET A 7 -1.46 -15.55 2.96
C MET A 7 -0.63 -15.98 4.17
N ASP A 8 0.49 -15.30 4.39
CA ASP A 8 1.27 -15.37 5.63
C ASP A 8 1.14 -14.04 6.37
N VAL A 9 0.17 -13.97 7.27
CA VAL A 9 -0.23 -12.70 7.91
C VAL A 9 0.25 -12.54 9.35
N LEU A 10 0.60 -13.63 10.04
CA LEU A 10 0.94 -13.57 11.46
C LEU A 10 2.38 -13.08 11.67
N SER A 11 2.55 -12.20 12.65
CA SER A 11 3.86 -11.77 13.09
C SER A 11 4.54 -12.89 13.91
N THR A 12 5.79 -13.22 13.55
CA THR A 12 6.59 -14.24 14.25
C THR A 12 8.01 -13.75 14.49
N PRO A 13 8.72 -14.26 15.54
CA PRO A 13 10.10 -13.90 15.78
C PRO A 13 11.00 -14.18 14.57
N GLY A 14 11.81 -13.20 14.19
CA GLY A 14 12.73 -13.31 13.03
C GLY A 14 12.09 -13.05 11.66
N LYS A 15 10.78 -12.88 11.56
CA LYS A 15 10.08 -12.51 10.33
C LYS A 15 10.42 -11.06 9.92
N ALA A 16 10.67 -10.84 8.62
CA ALA A 16 10.91 -9.50 8.12
C ALA A 16 9.68 -8.59 8.32
N GLY A 17 9.90 -7.34 8.66
CA GLY A 17 8.80 -6.36 8.82
C GLY A 17 8.18 -5.94 7.48
N GLY A 18 6.99 -5.35 7.56
CA GLY A 18 6.24 -4.83 6.42
C GLY A 18 5.14 -5.77 5.93
N GLY A 19 4.46 -5.35 4.87
CA GLY A 19 3.49 -6.12 4.12
C GLY A 19 3.76 -5.96 2.63
N TYR A 20 3.45 -6.98 1.83
CA TYR A 20 3.52 -6.92 0.37
C TYR A 20 2.66 -8.03 -0.26
N CYS A 21 2.27 -7.81 -1.49
CA CYS A 21 1.71 -8.82 -2.35
C CYS A 21 2.69 -9.14 -3.49
N THR A 22 2.84 -10.42 -3.80
CA THR A 22 3.65 -10.90 -4.93
C THR A 22 2.88 -11.91 -5.75
N GLY A 23 3.35 -12.19 -6.96
CA GLY A 23 2.80 -13.24 -7.82
C GLY A 23 3.68 -14.49 -7.79
N LEU A 24 3.03 -15.64 -7.66
CA LEU A 24 3.65 -16.96 -7.86
C LEU A 24 3.34 -17.39 -9.28
N GLY A 25 4.23 -17.06 -10.23
CA GLY A 25 3.99 -17.20 -11.67
C GLY A 25 3.60 -18.60 -12.10
N ASP A 26 4.31 -19.61 -11.61
CA ASP A 26 4.06 -21.03 -11.95
C ASP A 26 2.71 -21.55 -11.42
N TYR A 27 2.16 -20.87 -10.41
CA TYR A 27 0.86 -21.20 -9.81
C TYR A 27 -0.26 -20.30 -10.28
N GLU A 28 0.05 -19.25 -11.04
CA GLU A 28 -0.91 -18.21 -11.48
C GLU A 28 -1.70 -17.60 -10.33
N MET A 29 -1.07 -17.48 -9.15
CA MET A 29 -1.70 -17.04 -7.91
C MET A 29 -0.93 -15.91 -7.25
N PRO A 30 -1.62 -14.93 -6.65
CA PRO A 30 -1.02 -13.94 -5.77
C PRO A 30 -0.76 -14.54 -4.39
N PHE A 31 0.25 -14.01 -3.70
CA PHE A 31 0.58 -14.32 -2.33
C PHE A 31 0.72 -13.04 -1.51
N ILE A 32 0.12 -13.01 -0.33
CA ILE A 32 0.17 -11.86 0.60
C ILE A 32 1.06 -12.21 1.80
N PHE A 33 2.02 -11.34 2.06
CA PHE A 33 2.84 -11.35 3.26
C PHE A 33 2.49 -10.14 4.12
N ALA A 34 2.28 -10.35 5.43
CA ALA A 34 1.99 -9.28 6.38
C ALA A 34 2.50 -9.64 7.79
N ASN A 35 2.36 -8.73 8.73
CA ASN A 35 2.81 -8.88 10.11
C ASN A 35 1.75 -8.37 11.08
N PHE A 36 0.68 -9.14 11.29
CA PHE A 36 -0.41 -8.77 12.20
C PHE A 36 0.04 -8.73 13.64
N ASN A 37 -0.33 -7.67 14.33
CA ASN A 37 -0.09 -7.44 15.75
C ASN A 37 -1.35 -6.98 16.50
N GLY A 38 -2.54 -7.03 15.87
CA GLY A 38 -3.82 -6.70 16.46
C GLY A 38 -4.19 -5.20 16.42
N THR A 39 -3.59 -4.44 15.51
CA THR A 39 -3.85 -3.00 15.37
C THR A 39 -4.77 -2.67 14.19
N GLN A 40 -5.32 -1.45 14.19
CA GLN A 40 -6.05 -0.88 13.06
C GLN A 40 -5.24 -0.98 11.75
N HIS A 41 -3.94 -0.75 11.83
CA HIS A 41 -3.05 -0.77 10.68
C HIS A 41 -3.01 -2.14 9.98
N ASP A 42 -3.18 -3.23 10.71
CA ASP A 42 -3.23 -4.57 10.12
C ASP A 42 -4.39 -4.74 9.14
N VAL A 43 -5.55 -4.15 9.47
CA VAL A 43 -6.73 -4.18 8.59
C VAL A 43 -6.48 -3.34 7.34
N GLU A 44 -5.84 -2.17 7.49
CA GLU A 44 -5.43 -1.32 6.36
C GLU A 44 -4.48 -2.09 5.44
N VAL A 45 -3.43 -2.69 6.00
CA VAL A 45 -2.44 -3.47 5.23
C VAL A 45 -3.11 -4.64 4.50
N VAL A 46 -3.91 -5.45 5.17
CA VAL A 46 -4.51 -6.62 4.51
C VAL A 46 -5.50 -6.22 3.42
N THR A 47 -6.27 -5.18 3.62
CA THR A 47 -7.20 -4.71 2.58
C THR A 47 -6.45 -4.08 1.39
N HIS A 48 -5.33 -3.41 1.66
CA HIS A 48 -4.43 -2.89 0.64
C HIS A 48 -3.81 -4.02 -0.20
N GLU A 49 -3.18 -4.99 0.45
CA GLU A 49 -2.54 -6.12 -0.23
C GLU A 49 -3.56 -7.01 -0.95
N ALA A 50 -4.78 -7.11 -0.42
CA ALA A 50 -5.88 -7.78 -1.12
C ALA A 50 -6.26 -7.07 -2.43
N GLY A 51 -6.11 -5.75 -2.51
CA GLY A 51 -6.26 -4.99 -3.74
C GLY A 51 -5.24 -5.38 -4.80
N HIS A 52 -3.98 -5.47 -4.42
CA HIS A 52 -2.92 -5.99 -5.29
C HIS A 52 -3.18 -7.43 -5.72
N ALA A 53 -3.53 -8.29 -4.78
CA ALA A 53 -3.82 -9.70 -5.05
C ALA A 53 -4.99 -9.87 -6.02
N PHE A 54 -6.05 -9.07 -5.84
CA PHE A 54 -7.20 -9.08 -6.75
C PHE A 54 -6.80 -8.66 -8.17
N ALA A 55 -6.03 -7.58 -8.30
CA ALA A 55 -5.58 -7.10 -9.61
C ALA A 55 -4.67 -8.13 -10.31
N ALA A 56 -3.71 -8.71 -9.58
CA ALA A 56 -2.82 -9.75 -10.10
C ALA A 56 -3.62 -11.00 -10.53
N TYR A 57 -4.58 -11.45 -9.72
CA TYR A 57 -5.42 -12.58 -10.05
C TYR A 57 -6.27 -12.36 -11.31
N MET A 58 -6.86 -11.16 -11.45
CA MET A 58 -7.68 -10.82 -12.62
C MET A 58 -6.87 -10.72 -13.92
N ASN A 59 -5.58 -10.48 -13.81
CA ASN A 59 -4.67 -10.36 -14.96
C ASN A 59 -3.72 -11.56 -15.12
N ARG A 60 -3.87 -12.64 -14.35
CA ARG A 60 -2.93 -13.77 -14.31
C ARG A 60 -2.70 -14.46 -15.67
N ASP A 61 -3.71 -14.42 -16.56
CA ASP A 61 -3.64 -15.02 -17.88
C ASP A 61 -2.95 -14.11 -18.94
N ARG A 62 -2.42 -12.95 -18.53
CA ARG A 62 -1.78 -11.99 -19.44
C ARG A 62 -0.41 -12.48 -19.88
N ILE A 63 -0.14 -12.34 -21.18
CA ILE A 63 1.16 -12.64 -21.79
C ILE A 63 1.65 -11.39 -22.51
N PRO A 64 2.91 -10.95 -22.31
CA PRO A 64 3.89 -11.52 -21.39
C PRO A 64 3.55 -11.28 -19.91
N TYR A 65 4.15 -12.05 -19.00
CA TYR A 65 3.89 -11.99 -17.56
C TYR A 65 4.07 -10.59 -16.96
N SER A 66 4.93 -9.76 -17.54
CA SER A 66 5.10 -8.36 -17.12
C SER A 66 3.81 -7.54 -17.19
N TYR A 67 2.80 -7.97 -17.94
CA TYR A 67 1.49 -7.29 -18.03
C TYR A 67 0.50 -7.70 -16.94
N VAL A 68 0.86 -8.65 -16.09
CA VAL A 68 0.07 -9.01 -14.89
C VAL A 68 0.05 -7.84 -13.90
N TRP A 69 1.14 -7.09 -13.83
CA TRP A 69 1.29 -5.94 -12.94
C TRP A 69 1.16 -4.62 -13.70
N PRO A 70 0.49 -3.63 -13.11
CA PRO A 70 0.41 -2.29 -13.71
C PRO A 70 1.76 -1.58 -13.64
N SER A 71 1.85 -0.41 -14.29
CA SER A 71 3.02 0.47 -14.13
C SER A 71 3.15 0.99 -12.70
N MET A 72 4.34 1.46 -12.34
CA MET A 72 4.60 1.99 -10.99
C MET A 72 3.65 3.14 -10.62
N GLU A 73 3.27 3.98 -11.59
CA GLU A 73 2.37 5.12 -11.40
C GLU A 73 0.93 4.69 -11.11
N ALA A 74 0.55 3.48 -11.50
CA ALA A 74 -0.82 2.97 -11.36
C ALA A 74 -0.94 1.85 -10.31
N CYS A 75 0.18 1.34 -9.78
CA CYS A 75 0.18 0.14 -8.94
C CYS A 75 -0.63 0.29 -7.65
N GLU A 76 -0.78 1.51 -7.13
CA GLU A 76 -1.50 1.76 -5.88
C GLU A 76 -2.97 2.18 -6.08
N VAL A 77 -3.43 2.32 -7.33
CA VAL A 77 -4.83 2.72 -7.58
C VAL A 77 -5.80 1.67 -7.05
N HIS A 78 -5.56 0.40 -7.37
CA HIS A 78 -6.44 -0.70 -6.97
C HIS A 78 -6.28 -1.08 -5.50
N SER A 79 -5.06 -1.05 -4.95
CA SER A 79 -4.80 -1.35 -3.54
C SER A 79 -5.44 -0.32 -2.62
N MET A 80 -5.20 0.96 -2.84
CA MET A 80 -5.82 2.03 -2.05
C MET A 80 -7.34 2.14 -2.27
N SER A 81 -7.83 1.79 -3.46
CA SER A 81 -9.28 1.71 -3.69
C SER A 81 -9.91 0.59 -2.88
N MET A 82 -9.24 -0.56 -2.74
CA MET A 82 -9.74 -1.69 -1.96
C MET A 82 -9.88 -1.35 -0.48
N GLU A 83 -8.96 -0.55 0.09
CA GLU A 83 -9.10 -0.05 1.46
C GLU A 83 -10.45 0.68 1.67
N PHE A 84 -10.86 1.52 0.70
CA PHE A 84 -12.15 2.22 0.76
C PHE A 84 -13.34 1.31 0.44
N PHE A 85 -13.17 0.34 -0.45
CA PHE A 85 -14.21 -0.66 -0.73
C PHE A 85 -14.51 -1.54 0.48
N ALA A 86 -13.53 -1.77 1.37
CA ALA A 86 -13.72 -2.52 2.60
C ALA A 86 -14.53 -1.76 3.68
N TRP A 87 -14.76 -0.46 3.56
CA TRP A 87 -15.46 0.35 4.56
C TRP A 87 -16.86 -0.13 4.96
N PRO A 88 -17.70 -0.69 4.08
CA PRO A 88 -18.98 -1.25 4.50
C PRO A 88 -18.88 -2.36 5.54
N TRP A 89 -17.75 -3.07 5.58
CA TRP A 89 -17.49 -4.17 6.53
C TRP A 89 -16.68 -3.74 7.76
N ALA A 90 -16.35 -2.44 7.89
CA ALA A 90 -15.57 -1.93 9.02
C ALA A 90 -16.20 -2.24 10.39
N ASP A 91 -17.53 -2.32 10.45
CA ASP A 91 -18.23 -2.68 11.69
C ASP A 91 -17.90 -4.11 12.17
N GLY A 92 -17.57 -5.03 11.26
CA GLY A 92 -17.12 -6.39 11.59
C GLY A 92 -15.72 -6.43 12.23
N PHE A 93 -14.85 -5.48 11.90
CA PHE A 93 -13.48 -5.38 12.45
C PHE A 93 -13.42 -4.54 13.73
N PHE A 94 -14.17 -3.43 13.77
CA PHE A 94 -14.01 -2.37 14.77
C PHE A 94 -15.26 -2.17 15.64
N GLY A 95 -16.38 -2.84 15.37
CA GLY A 95 -17.61 -2.69 16.13
C GLY A 95 -18.01 -1.23 16.28
N ALA A 96 -18.19 -0.76 17.52
CA ALA A 96 -18.56 0.62 17.84
C ALA A 96 -17.54 1.68 17.36
N ASP A 97 -16.28 1.30 17.15
CA ASP A 97 -15.22 2.20 16.72
C ASP A 97 -15.09 2.33 15.18
N ALA A 98 -15.92 1.65 14.40
CA ALA A 98 -15.89 1.69 12.94
C ALA A 98 -16.01 3.12 12.37
N ARG A 99 -16.75 4.01 13.04
CA ARG A 99 -16.83 5.42 12.63
C ARG A 99 -15.50 6.15 12.83
N LYS A 100 -14.81 5.88 13.94
CA LYS A 100 -13.48 6.45 14.23
C LYS A 100 -12.45 5.93 13.21
N PHE A 101 -12.50 4.64 12.92
CA PHE A 101 -11.65 4.04 11.87
C PHE A 101 -11.83 4.76 10.53
N ARG A 102 -13.06 4.89 10.02
CA ARG A 102 -13.32 5.55 8.74
C ARG A 102 -12.83 7.00 8.72
N TYR A 103 -12.98 7.72 9.84
CA TYR A 103 -12.46 9.07 9.98
C TYR A 103 -10.93 9.10 9.95
N SER A 104 -10.28 8.27 10.75
CA SER A 104 -8.81 8.17 10.84
C SER A 104 -8.20 7.78 9.49
N HIS A 105 -8.75 6.76 8.83
CA HIS A 105 -8.31 6.30 7.54
C HIS A 105 -8.42 7.39 6.45
N LEU A 106 -9.56 8.10 6.39
CA LEU A 106 -9.72 9.22 5.45
C LEU A 106 -8.77 10.37 5.76
N ALA A 107 -8.61 10.74 7.03
CA ALA A 107 -7.67 11.77 7.45
C ALA A 107 -6.23 11.39 7.07
N GLY A 108 -5.84 10.13 7.30
CA GLY A 108 -4.55 9.58 6.88
C GLY A 108 -4.33 9.69 5.37
N ALA A 109 -5.34 9.33 4.57
CA ALA A 109 -5.27 9.44 3.12
C ALA A 109 -5.09 10.88 2.64
N LEU A 110 -5.76 11.85 3.27
CA LEU A 110 -5.63 13.27 2.91
C LEU A 110 -4.29 13.85 3.34
N THR A 111 -3.83 13.55 4.56
CA THR A 111 -2.57 14.07 5.10
C THR A 111 -1.34 13.42 4.46
N PHE A 112 -1.50 12.24 3.86
CA PHE A 112 -0.44 11.61 3.09
C PHE A 112 -0.07 12.38 1.82
N ILE A 113 -1.01 13.08 1.18
CA ILE A 113 -0.77 13.79 -0.10
C ILE A 113 0.36 14.81 0.02
N PRO A 114 0.33 15.78 0.95
CA PRO A 114 1.44 16.71 1.10
C PRO A 114 2.74 16.02 1.53
N TYR A 115 2.67 14.99 2.36
CA TYR A 115 3.84 14.23 2.76
C TYR A 115 4.51 13.52 1.55
N GLY A 116 3.74 12.81 0.75
CA GLY A 116 4.26 12.12 -0.43
C GLY A 116 4.84 13.09 -1.45
N THR A 117 4.18 14.25 -1.66
CA THR A 117 4.69 15.31 -2.53
C THR A 117 6.01 15.89 -2.01
N MET A 118 6.12 16.06 -0.69
CA MET A 118 7.39 16.49 -0.06
C MET A 118 8.52 15.49 -0.30
N VAL A 119 8.22 14.20 -0.20
CA VAL A 119 9.19 13.13 -0.46
C VAL A 119 9.68 13.19 -1.90
N ASP A 120 8.78 13.34 -2.86
CA ASP A 120 9.11 13.46 -4.28
C ASP A 120 9.98 14.70 -4.55
N HIS A 121 9.58 15.86 -4.05
CA HIS A 121 10.36 17.10 -4.17
C HIS A 121 11.76 16.95 -3.57
N PHE A 122 11.89 16.31 -2.40
CA PHE A 122 13.19 16.06 -1.80
C PHE A 122 14.08 15.18 -2.68
N GLN A 123 13.54 14.18 -3.36
CA GLN A 123 14.29 13.36 -4.29
C GLN A 123 14.81 14.17 -5.48
N HIS A 124 13.99 15.04 -6.07
CA HIS A 124 14.43 15.95 -7.11
C HIS A 124 15.67 16.75 -6.66
N ILE A 125 15.60 17.38 -5.48
CA ILE A 125 16.73 18.14 -4.93
C ILE A 125 17.98 17.27 -4.79
N VAL A 126 17.86 16.06 -4.26
CA VAL A 126 19.01 15.18 -4.02
C VAL A 126 19.60 14.66 -5.32
N TYR A 127 18.79 14.42 -6.35
CA TYR A 127 19.27 13.99 -7.66
C TYR A 127 19.89 15.12 -8.47
N GLU A 128 19.37 16.34 -8.36
CA GLU A 128 19.92 17.53 -9.00
C GLU A 128 21.22 17.98 -8.31
N HIS A 129 21.37 17.70 -7.01
CA HIS A 129 22.50 18.09 -6.18
C HIS A 129 23.12 16.87 -5.46
N PRO A 130 23.74 15.95 -6.19
CA PRO A 130 24.31 14.72 -5.62
C PRO A 130 25.46 14.98 -4.65
N GLU A 131 26.10 16.15 -4.75
CA GLU A 131 27.22 16.62 -3.89
C GLU A 131 26.78 16.99 -2.47
N LEU A 132 25.50 17.13 -2.19
CA LEU A 132 24.99 17.48 -0.87
C LEU A 132 25.44 16.46 0.19
N THR A 133 26.08 16.96 1.23
CA THR A 133 26.40 16.17 2.42
C THR A 133 25.15 15.71 3.17
N PRO A 134 25.21 14.67 3.98
CA PRO A 134 24.07 14.24 4.79
C PRO A 134 23.44 15.36 5.65
N ALA A 135 24.26 16.25 6.21
CA ALA A 135 23.78 17.38 7.00
C ALA A 135 22.98 18.38 6.12
N GLN A 136 23.49 18.70 4.94
CA GLN A 136 22.78 19.57 3.98
C GLN A 136 21.47 18.96 3.50
N ARG A 137 21.41 17.63 3.25
CA ARG A 137 20.18 16.93 2.90
C ARG A 137 19.15 17.01 4.03
N HIS A 138 19.59 16.92 5.28
CA HIS A 138 18.69 17.11 6.44
C HIS A 138 18.14 18.54 6.50
N GLU A 139 18.92 19.56 6.19
CA GLU A 139 18.43 20.95 6.16
C GLU A 139 17.42 21.15 5.02
N GLU A 140 17.66 20.60 3.82
CA GLU A 140 16.68 20.65 2.73
C GLU A 140 15.37 19.95 3.12
N TRP A 141 15.44 18.76 3.75
CA TRP A 141 14.26 18.08 4.25
C TRP A 141 13.47 18.94 5.24
N LYS A 142 14.14 19.61 6.15
CA LYS A 142 13.53 20.49 7.14
C LYS A 142 12.83 21.69 6.50
N LYS A 143 13.45 22.29 5.47
CA LYS A 143 12.82 23.39 4.70
C LYS A 143 11.54 22.89 4.02
N LEU A 144 11.57 21.73 3.40
CA LEU A 144 10.40 21.14 2.76
C LEU A 144 9.32 20.77 3.78
N ALA A 145 9.68 20.22 4.92
CA ALA A 145 8.73 19.91 5.99
C ALA A 145 7.99 21.16 6.48
N ALA A 146 8.66 22.30 6.59
CA ALA A 146 8.02 23.56 6.95
C ALA A 146 6.99 24.04 5.91
N ILE A 147 7.18 23.69 4.63
CA ILE A 147 6.26 24.04 3.54
C ILE A 147 5.09 23.07 3.46
N TYR A 148 5.38 21.76 3.42
CA TYR A 148 4.39 20.73 3.15
C TYR A 148 3.65 20.22 4.38
N GLN A 149 4.26 20.34 5.55
CA GLN A 149 3.72 19.90 6.84
C GLN A 149 3.83 20.99 7.91
N PRO A 150 3.28 22.21 7.70
CA PRO A 150 3.44 23.37 8.60
C PRO A 150 2.85 23.13 10.01
N TRP A 151 1.99 22.12 10.16
CA TRP A 151 1.43 21.71 11.46
C TRP A 151 2.40 20.87 12.29
N MET A 152 3.48 20.33 11.69
CA MET A 152 4.46 19.49 12.38
C MET A 152 5.55 20.38 12.97
N ARG A 153 5.59 20.47 14.31
CA ARG A 153 6.65 21.20 15.02
C ARG A 153 7.82 20.26 15.23
N LEU A 154 8.97 20.62 14.64
CA LEU A 154 10.24 19.88 14.76
C LEU A 154 11.23 20.59 15.67
N ASP A 155 10.74 21.53 16.50
CA ASP A 155 11.51 22.44 17.37
C ASP A 155 11.58 21.99 18.85
N GLY A 156 11.03 20.81 19.17
CA GLY A 156 11.00 20.28 20.53
C GLY A 156 12.25 19.48 20.92
N GLU A 157 12.37 19.14 22.21
CA GLU A 157 13.42 18.27 22.76
C GLU A 157 13.26 16.78 22.44
N ILE A 158 12.70 16.44 21.28
CA ILE A 158 12.58 15.06 20.82
C ILE A 158 13.91 14.66 20.17
N PRO A 159 14.75 13.80 20.83
CA PRO A 159 16.18 13.67 20.50
C PRO A 159 16.49 13.31 19.07
N PHE A 160 15.63 12.57 18.38
CA PHE A 160 15.86 12.14 17.00
C PHE A 160 15.15 13.06 16.00
N TYR A 161 13.89 13.35 16.26
CA TYR A 161 13.05 14.11 15.31
C TYR A 161 13.34 15.61 15.28
N ALA A 162 13.76 16.20 16.42
CA ALA A 162 14.11 17.61 16.50
C ALA A 162 15.48 17.94 15.92
N ARG A 163 16.35 16.94 15.74
CA ARG A 163 17.73 17.12 15.24
C ARG A 163 17.88 16.94 13.74
N VAL A 164 16.86 17.25 12.93
CA VAL A 164 16.99 17.25 11.45
C VAL A 164 17.13 15.87 10.80
N SER A 165 17.12 14.78 11.57
CA SER A 165 17.34 13.42 11.08
C SER A 165 16.08 12.67 10.62
N THR A 166 14.93 13.36 10.59
CA THR A 166 13.62 12.74 10.25
C THR A 166 13.60 12.11 8.86
N GLY A 167 14.34 12.68 7.90
CA GLY A 167 14.50 12.11 6.57
C GLY A 167 15.20 10.75 6.58
N SER A 168 16.18 10.57 7.47
CA SER A 168 16.93 9.32 7.63
C SER A 168 16.12 8.19 8.29
N ALA A 169 15.01 8.50 8.96
CA ALA A 169 14.13 7.51 9.57
C ALA A 169 13.31 6.72 8.53
N ARG A 170 13.29 7.17 7.28
CA ARG A 170 12.52 6.53 6.21
C ARG A 170 13.39 5.56 5.45
N CYS A 171 13.30 4.28 5.79
CA CYS A 171 14.06 3.22 5.14
C CYS A 171 13.75 3.10 3.63
N THR A 172 12.61 3.58 3.17
CA THR A 172 12.22 3.62 1.76
C THR A 172 13.19 4.45 0.92
N PHE A 173 13.75 5.55 1.46
CA PHE A 173 14.79 6.33 0.78
C PHE A 173 16.11 5.59 0.61
N ILE A 174 16.39 4.65 1.50
CA ILE A 174 17.67 3.96 1.56
C ILE A 174 17.61 2.65 0.76
N ARG A 175 16.47 1.97 0.77
CA ARG A 175 16.32 0.61 0.21
C ARG A 175 15.69 0.55 -1.18
N ALA A 176 14.77 1.43 -1.50
CA ALA A 176 14.10 1.44 -2.78
C ALA A 176 14.17 2.84 -3.39
N ARG A 177 14.43 2.92 -4.68
CA ARG A 177 14.19 4.14 -5.43
C ARG A 177 12.69 4.42 -5.32
N SER A 178 12.37 5.28 -4.42
CA SER A 178 11.08 5.77 -4.04
C SER A 178 9.85 5.35 -4.83
N THR A 179 9.03 4.56 -4.20
CA THR A 179 7.64 4.31 -4.62
C THR A 179 6.67 5.35 -4.04
N THR A 180 7.16 6.31 -3.25
CA THR A 180 6.29 7.22 -2.48
C THR A 180 5.55 8.20 -3.37
N SER A 181 6.16 8.67 -4.46
CA SER A 181 5.47 9.54 -5.44
C SER A 181 4.32 8.82 -6.14
N THR A 182 4.48 7.54 -6.45
CA THR A 182 3.41 6.73 -7.04
C THR A 182 2.22 6.56 -6.12
N THR A 183 2.45 6.57 -4.81
CA THR A 183 1.39 6.46 -3.80
C THR A 183 0.58 7.76 -3.65
N VAL A 184 1.14 8.94 -4.00
CA VAL A 184 0.41 10.22 -3.94
C VAL A 184 -0.69 10.31 -5.00
N TRP A 185 -0.39 9.94 -6.23
CA TRP A 185 -1.32 10.02 -7.34
C TRP A 185 -2.57 9.15 -7.18
N PRO A 186 -2.47 7.90 -6.75
CA PRO A 186 -3.64 7.05 -6.55
C PRO A 186 -4.61 7.53 -5.47
N ARG A 187 -4.16 8.25 -4.44
CA ARG A 187 -5.03 8.64 -3.32
C ARG A 187 -6.28 9.45 -3.73
N PRO A 188 -6.22 10.47 -4.59
CA PRO A 188 -7.44 11.14 -5.06
C PRO A 188 -8.38 10.21 -5.83
N SER A 189 -7.83 9.33 -6.67
CA SER A 189 -8.60 8.34 -7.42
C SER A 189 -9.24 7.30 -6.50
N ALA A 190 -8.50 6.80 -5.50
CA ALA A 190 -9.01 5.88 -4.50
C ALA A 190 -10.14 6.50 -3.68
N CYS A 191 -10.00 7.75 -3.23
CA CYS A 191 -11.07 8.48 -2.54
C CYS A 191 -12.33 8.64 -3.42
N SER A 192 -12.15 8.91 -4.71
CA SER A 192 -13.26 8.98 -5.67
C SER A 192 -13.96 7.64 -5.82
N SER A 193 -13.20 6.54 -5.90
CA SER A 193 -13.72 5.18 -5.96
C SER A 193 -14.51 4.81 -4.70
N GLY A 194 -14.01 5.18 -3.52
CA GLY A 194 -14.72 4.98 -2.25
C GLY A 194 -16.06 5.72 -2.17
N ARG A 195 -16.16 6.90 -2.78
CA ARG A 195 -17.44 7.62 -2.89
C ARG A 195 -18.41 6.92 -3.82
N CYS A 196 -17.93 6.34 -4.90
CA CYS A 196 -18.75 5.55 -5.82
C CYS A 196 -19.34 4.33 -5.11
N CYS A 197 -18.55 3.65 -4.27
CA CYS A 197 -19.00 2.49 -3.49
C CYS A 197 -20.17 2.83 -2.53
N LYS A 198 -20.25 4.04 -2.01
CA LYS A 198 -21.38 4.48 -1.15
C LYS A 198 -22.71 4.64 -1.90
N ARG A 199 -22.67 4.77 -3.23
CA ARG A 199 -23.87 4.95 -4.07
C ARG A 199 -24.41 3.66 -4.64
N THR A 200 -23.63 2.59 -4.64
CA THR A 200 -24.10 1.28 -5.06
C THR A 200 -24.73 0.57 -3.87
N ALA A 201 -25.91 0.01 -4.09
CA ALA A 201 -26.61 -0.83 -3.11
C ALA A 201 -25.70 -1.96 -2.61
N PRO A 202 -25.93 -2.52 -1.41
CA PRO A 202 -25.07 -3.56 -0.85
C PRO A 202 -24.90 -4.67 -1.89
N MET A 203 -23.65 -5.00 -2.21
CA MET A 203 -23.33 -6.13 -3.05
C MET A 203 -23.96 -7.37 -2.42
N ARG A 204 -24.96 -7.96 -3.05
CA ARG A 204 -25.54 -9.23 -2.62
C ARG A 204 -24.47 -10.30 -2.76
N GLY A 205 -24.11 -10.90 -1.62
CA GLY A 205 -23.38 -12.14 -1.51
C GLY A 205 -21.93 -12.07 -2.01
N ALA A 206 -21.02 -12.42 -1.14
CA ALA A 206 -19.68 -12.80 -1.56
C ALA A 206 -19.81 -13.94 -2.57
N THR A 207 -19.59 -13.64 -3.83
CA THR A 207 -19.37 -14.69 -4.82
C THR A 207 -18.10 -15.41 -4.39
N THR A 208 -18.26 -16.64 -3.95
CA THR A 208 -17.14 -17.57 -3.75
C THR A 208 -16.25 -17.53 -4.98
N TRP A 209 -14.98 -17.31 -4.76
CA TRP A 209 -13.97 -17.40 -5.82
C TRP A 209 -14.13 -18.77 -6.50
N PRO A 210 -14.25 -18.83 -7.85
CA PRO A 210 -14.36 -20.11 -8.52
C PRO A 210 -13.06 -20.89 -8.27
N THR A 211 -13.16 -21.93 -7.44
CA THR A 211 -12.11 -22.95 -7.34
C THR A 211 -12.09 -23.65 -8.69
N ARG A 212 -11.07 -23.39 -9.49
CA ARG A 212 -10.77 -24.22 -10.65
C ARG A 212 -10.41 -25.63 -10.12
N SER A 213 -11.36 -26.55 -10.18
CA SER A 213 -11.05 -27.96 -10.07
C SER A 213 -9.97 -28.28 -11.10
N ARG A 214 -8.86 -28.87 -10.68
CA ARG A 214 -7.84 -29.47 -11.54
C ARG A 214 -8.53 -30.47 -12.49
N ALA A 215 -8.96 -30.01 -13.64
CA ALA A 215 -9.20 -30.90 -14.75
C ALA A 215 -7.84 -31.41 -15.18
N ALA A 216 -7.63 -32.72 -15.03
CA ALA A 216 -6.45 -33.42 -15.48
C ALA A 216 -6.12 -33.00 -16.92
N ALA A 217 -4.89 -32.56 -17.14
CA ALA A 217 -4.37 -32.32 -18.47
C ALA A 217 -4.46 -33.63 -19.25
N ALA A 218 -5.30 -33.66 -20.26
CA ALA A 218 -5.28 -34.71 -21.27
C ALA A 218 -3.95 -34.56 -22.05
N PRO A 219 -3.24 -35.65 -22.35
CA PRO A 219 -2.05 -35.57 -23.16
C PRO A 219 -2.41 -35.14 -24.58
N SER A 220 -1.71 -34.12 -25.07
CA SER A 220 -1.81 -33.67 -26.46
C SER A 220 -1.38 -34.80 -27.41
N PRO A 221 -2.11 -35.07 -28.47
CA PRO A 221 -1.63 -35.95 -29.53
C PRO A 221 -0.62 -35.20 -30.41
N ASN A 222 0.49 -35.84 -30.62
CA ASN A 222 1.54 -35.61 -31.60
C ASN A 222 1.33 -34.56 -32.69
N CYS A 223 2.24 -33.60 -32.79
CA CYS A 223 3.11 -33.35 -33.96
C CYS A 223 4.35 -32.58 -33.49
#